data_ed7bd4878caabcb1b67ef4ef4f4a28be
#
_entry.id   ed7bd4878caabcb1b67ef4ef4f4a28be
#
_cell.length_a   1.000
_cell.length_b   1.000
_cell.length_c   1.000
_cell.angle_alpha   90.00
_cell.angle_beta   90.00
_cell.angle_gamma   90.00
#
_symmetry.space_group_name_H-M   'P 1'
#
loop_
_entity.id
_entity.type
_entity.pdbx_description
1 polymer ?
#
loop_
_entity_poly.entity_id
_entity_poly.type
_entity_poly.pdbx_seq_one_letter_code
_entity_poly.pdbx_strand_id
1 'polypeptide(L)'
;MRITRHRYTVRPGYVAQNRQNLDEFITALTVASMPGLSYRVFLEEDGQTFLHLVTAQDDPSAVITSLPSFKKFQSEVLASEPVIRPDQVSMSLVAASGDSYD
;
A
#
# COMPACT_ATOMS: atom_id res chain seq x y z
N MET A 1 6.02 -8.75 14.69
CA MET A 1 5.35 -7.79 13.81
C MET A 1 6.05 -7.73 12.45
N ARG A 2 5.31 -7.78 11.38
CA ARG A 2 5.85 -7.67 10.03
C ARG A 2 5.69 -6.24 9.55
N ILE A 3 6.73 -5.69 8.93
CA ILE A 3 6.70 -4.34 8.35
C ILE A 3 7.17 -4.46 6.91
N THR A 4 6.35 -4.00 5.99
CA THR A 4 6.66 -4.10 4.55
C THR A 4 6.40 -2.75 3.89
N ARG A 5 7.33 -2.34 3.02
CA ARG A 5 7.21 -1.13 2.24
C ARG A 5 7.07 -1.48 0.77
N HIS A 6 6.08 -0.89 0.12
CA HIS A 6 5.94 -0.93 -1.34
C HIS A 6 6.06 0.51 -1.84
N ARG A 7 6.90 0.75 -2.83
CA ARG A 7 7.13 2.09 -3.35
C ARG A 7 7.19 2.05 -4.87
N TYR A 8 6.52 2.99 -5.52
CA TYR A 8 6.47 3.08 -6.98
C TYR A 8 6.15 4.50 -7.41
N THR A 9 6.52 4.86 -8.63
CA THR A 9 6.26 6.17 -9.21
C THR A 9 5.40 6.00 -10.45
N VAL A 10 4.23 6.65 -10.47
CA VAL A 10 3.32 6.58 -11.61
C VAL A 10 3.51 7.77 -12.53
N ARG A 11 2.99 7.67 -13.76
CA ARG A 11 2.96 8.80 -14.68
C ARG A 11 1.99 9.86 -14.16
N PRO A 12 2.24 11.16 -14.44
CA PRO A 12 1.36 12.23 -13.93
C PRO A 12 -0.12 12.01 -14.25
N GLY A 13 -0.42 11.56 -15.46
CA GLY A 13 -1.80 11.34 -15.90
C GLY A 13 -2.51 10.17 -15.22
N TYR A 14 -1.79 9.34 -14.46
CA TYR A 14 -2.37 8.20 -13.76
C TYR A 14 -2.59 8.45 -12.27
N VAL A 15 -2.07 9.53 -11.71
CA VAL A 15 -2.12 9.79 -10.27
C VAL A 15 -3.56 9.76 -9.74
N ALA A 16 -4.47 10.45 -10.40
CA ALA A 16 -5.87 10.52 -9.95
C ALA A 16 -6.54 9.14 -9.94
N GLN A 17 -6.32 8.35 -10.99
CA GLN A 17 -6.89 7.00 -11.08
C GLN A 17 -6.29 6.09 -10.01
N ASN A 18 -4.98 6.20 -9.74
CA ASN A 18 -4.35 5.39 -8.70
C ASN A 18 -4.92 5.72 -7.32
N ARG A 19 -5.15 7.01 -7.04
CA ARG A 19 -5.75 7.43 -5.77
C ARG A 19 -7.17 6.88 -5.62
N GLN A 20 -7.96 6.90 -6.68
CA GLN A 20 -9.31 6.35 -6.65
C GLN A 20 -9.28 4.84 -6.38
N ASN A 21 -8.42 4.10 -7.06
CA ASN A 21 -8.29 2.66 -6.87
C ASN A 21 -7.83 2.34 -5.43
N LEU A 22 -6.94 3.15 -4.88
CA LEU A 22 -6.48 2.99 -3.50
C LEU A 22 -7.60 3.26 -2.49
N ASP A 23 -8.42 4.27 -2.72
CA ASP A 23 -9.57 4.54 -1.85
C ASP A 23 -10.52 3.34 -1.82
N GLU A 24 -10.80 2.74 -2.96
CA GLU A 24 -11.63 1.53 -3.05
C GLU A 24 -10.99 0.36 -2.31
N PHE A 25 -9.70 0.16 -2.48
CA PHE A 25 -8.96 -0.91 -1.83
C PHE A 25 -8.94 -0.74 -0.30
N ILE A 26 -8.60 0.44 0.19
CA ILE A 26 -8.54 0.72 1.63
C ILE A 26 -9.93 0.57 2.27
N THR A 27 -10.98 1.01 1.59
CA THR A 27 -12.36 0.82 2.07
C THR A 27 -12.68 -0.66 2.20
N ALA A 28 -12.37 -1.47 1.20
CA ALA A 28 -12.61 -2.91 1.23
C ALA A 28 -11.79 -3.59 2.33
N LEU A 29 -10.55 -3.17 2.51
CA LEU A 29 -9.67 -3.74 3.54
C LEU A 29 -10.19 -3.41 4.95
N THR A 30 -10.72 -2.21 5.15
CA THR A 30 -11.33 -1.80 6.42
C THR A 30 -12.55 -2.66 6.74
N VAL A 31 -13.38 -2.95 5.74
CA VAL A 31 -14.55 -3.82 5.90
C VAL A 31 -14.11 -5.25 6.24
N ALA A 32 -13.05 -5.74 5.63
CA ALA A 32 -12.52 -7.08 5.92
C ALA A 32 -12.01 -7.20 7.37
N SER A 33 -11.58 -6.11 7.95
CA SER A 33 -11.26 -5.99 9.38
C SER A 33 -10.30 -7.06 9.92
N MET A 34 -9.07 -7.08 9.40
CA MET A 34 -8.05 -7.99 9.92
C MET A 34 -7.39 -7.40 11.17
N PRO A 35 -7.55 -8.04 12.35
CA PRO A 35 -6.89 -7.56 13.58
C PRO A 35 -5.38 -7.50 13.43
N GLY A 36 -4.76 -6.45 13.98
CA GLY A 36 -3.32 -6.28 13.96
C GLY A 36 -2.74 -5.78 12.65
N LEU A 37 -3.59 -5.50 11.66
CA LEU A 37 -3.15 -4.96 10.38
C LEU A 37 -3.30 -3.44 10.37
N SER A 38 -2.23 -2.75 9.95
CA SER A 38 -2.26 -1.33 9.61
C SER A 38 -1.72 -1.17 8.20
N TYR A 39 -2.49 -0.53 7.33
CA TYR A 39 -2.12 -0.32 5.93
C TYR A 39 -2.25 1.16 5.63
N ARG A 40 -1.13 1.83 5.36
CA ARG A 40 -1.09 3.27 5.11
C ARG A 40 -0.48 3.55 3.77
N VAL A 41 -1.02 4.54 3.07
CA VAL A 41 -0.51 4.97 1.77
C VAL A 41 -0.15 6.45 1.85
N PHE A 42 1.06 6.77 1.42
CA PHE A 42 1.56 8.13 1.39
C PHE A 42 1.86 8.53 -0.05
N LEU A 43 1.69 9.80 -0.36
CA LEU A 43 2.13 10.39 -1.62
C LEU A 43 3.30 11.32 -1.32
N GLU A 44 4.43 11.09 -1.98
CA GLU A 44 5.63 11.92 -1.79
C GLU A 44 5.44 13.30 -2.43
N GLU A 45 6.37 14.21 -2.13
CA GLU A 45 6.27 15.62 -2.56
C GLU A 45 6.28 15.80 -4.06
N ASP A 46 6.82 14.84 -4.81
CA ASP A 46 6.80 14.89 -6.28
C ASP A 46 5.39 14.74 -6.86
N GLY A 47 4.40 14.38 -6.03
CA GLY A 47 3.03 14.19 -6.46
C GLY A 47 2.79 12.94 -7.32
N GLN A 48 3.78 12.07 -7.45
CA GLN A 48 3.72 10.89 -8.33
C GLN A 48 4.20 9.61 -7.66
N THR A 49 5.00 9.69 -6.59
CA THR A 49 5.56 8.53 -5.91
C THR A 49 4.70 8.15 -4.72
N PHE A 50 4.21 6.93 -4.74
CA PHE A 50 3.38 6.37 -3.67
C PHE A 50 4.21 5.43 -2.82
N LEU A 51 3.99 5.50 -1.51
CA LEU A 51 4.60 4.61 -0.54
C LEU A 51 3.49 3.93 0.25
N HIS A 52 3.46 2.61 0.20
CA HIS A 52 2.55 1.81 1.02
C HIS A 52 3.35 1.26 2.19
N LEU A 53 2.91 1.54 3.40
CA LEU A 53 3.51 1.01 4.62
C LEU A 53 2.52 0.06 5.28
N VAL A 54 2.92 -1.20 5.38
CA VAL A 54 2.07 -2.26 5.91
C VAL A 54 2.71 -2.81 7.18
N THR A 55 1.98 -2.77 8.28
CA THR A 55 2.40 -3.43 9.52
C THR A 55 1.34 -4.45 9.91
N ALA A 56 1.77 -5.65 10.28
CA ALA A 56 0.85 -6.73 10.60
C ALA A 56 1.45 -7.68 11.64
N GLN A 57 0.61 -8.25 12.49
CA GLN A 57 1.03 -9.30 13.43
C GLN A 57 1.24 -10.61 12.67
N ASP A 58 0.28 -10.96 11.83
CA ASP A 58 0.33 -12.16 11.00
C ASP A 58 0.43 -11.75 9.52
N ASP A 59 0.75 -12.71 8.66
CA ASP A 59 0.87 -12.46 7.23
C ASP A 59 -0.49 -12.05 6.64
N PRO A 60 -0.66 -10.82 6.11
CA PRO A 60 -1.92 -10.34 5.58
C PRO A 60 -2.17 -10.73 4.12
N SER A 61 -1.26 -11.45 3.48
CA SER A 61 -1.29 -11.69 2.03
C SER A 61 -2.58 -12.33 1.56
N ALA A 62 -3.08 -13.34 2.29
CA ALA A 62 -4.29 -14.05 1.89
C ALA A 62 -5.52 -13.13 1.91
N VAL A 63 -5.63 -12.26 2.92
CA VAL A 63 -6.74 -11.30 3.01
C VAL A 63 -6.65 -10.28 1.89
N ILE A 64 -5.48 -9.66 1.74
CA ILE A 64 -5.26 -8.59 0.76
C ILE A 64 -5.51 -9.10 -0.66
N THR A 65 -4.91 -10.23 -1.02
CA THR A 65 -5.01 -10.76 -2.39
C THR A 65 -6.39 -11.34 -2.71
N SER A 66 -7.23 -11.59 -1.70
CA SER A 66 -8.60 -12.02 -1.93
C SER A 66 -9.53 -10.90 -2.37
N LEU A 67 -9.15 -9.65 -2.16
CA LEU A 67 -10.02 -8.50 -2.44
C LEU A 67 -10.00 -8.14 -3.93
N PRO A 68 -11.16 -8.10 -4.59
CA PRO A 68 -11.23 -7.67 -6.00
C PRO A 68 -10.64 -6.27 -6.23
N SER A 69 -10.85 -5.35 -5.28
CA SER A 69 -10.32 -3.99 -5.38
C SER A 69 -8.79 -3.95 -5.34
N PHE A 70 -8.15 -4.88 -4.61
CA PHE A 70 -6.69 -5.01 -4.64
C PHE A 70 -6.22 -5.50 -6.02
N LYS A 71 -6.88 -6.50 -6.57
CA LYS A 71 -6.54 -7.02 -7.90
C LYS A 71 -6.68 -5.95 -8.98
N LYS A 72 -7.75 -5.15 -8.89
CA LYS A 72 -7.97 -4.03 -9.80
C LYS A 72 -6.84 -3.00 -9.66
N PHE A 73 -6.53 -2.57 -8.45
CA PHE A 73 -5.44 -1.65 -8.19
C PHE A 73 -4.13 -2.16 -8.79
N GLN A 74 -3.77 -3.39 -8.48
CA GLN A 74 -2.50 -3.97 -8.91
C GLN A 74 -2.40 -4.08 -10.42
N SER A 75 -3.43 -4.60 -11.08
CA SER A 75 -3.40 -4.79 -12.53
C SER A 75 -3.38 -3.46 -13.28
N GLU A 76 -4.11 -2.46 -12.79
CA GLU A 76 -4.19 -1.16 -13.45
C GLU A 76 -2.92 -0.34 -13.27
N VAL A 77 -2.30 -0.36 -12.09
CA VAL A 77 -1.04 0.35 -11.89
C VAL A 77 0.05 -0.23 -12.77
N LEU A 78 0.11 -1.54 -12.93
CA LEU A 78 1.10 -2.18 -13.81
C LEU A 78 0.80 -1.88 -15.28
N ALA A 79 -0.48 -1.90 -15.69
CA ALA A 79 -0.88 -1.58 -17.05
C ALA A 79 -0.62 -0.11 -17.41
N SER A 80 -0.55 0.78 -16.42
CA SER A 80 -0.27 2.21 -16.64
C SER A 80 1.17 2.48 -17.04
N GLU A 81 2.03 1.48 -17.03
CA GLU A 81 3.46 1.61 -17.32
C GLU A 81 4.12 2.62 -16.38
N PRO A 82 4.23 2.31 -15.08
CA PRO A 82 4.78 3.25 -14.11
C PRO A 82 6.21 3.65 -14.44
N VAL A 83 6.57 4.87 -14.07
CA VAL A 83 7.93 5.41 -14.28
C VAL A 83 8.93 4.56 -13.50
N ILE A 84 8.60 4.22 -12.25
CA ILE A 84 9.35 3.29 -11.43
C ILE A 84 8.39 2.20 -10.96
N ARG A 85 8.71 0.95 -11.27
CA ARG A 85 7.86 -0.19 -10.94
C ARG A 85 7.81 -0.43 -9.43
N PRO A 86 6.73 -1.04 -8.94
CA PRO A 86 6.62 -1.37 -7.52
C PRO A 86 7.79 -2.22 -7.04
N ASP A 87 8.34 -1.81 -5.90
CA ASP A 87 9.44 -2.44 -5.22
C ASP A 87 8.99 -2.76 -3.79
N GLN A 88 9.20 -3.99 -3.33
CA GLN A 88 8.79 -4.45 -2.01
C GLN A 88 10.02 -4.72 -1.16
N VAL A 89 10.05 -4.12 0.04
CA VAL A 89 11.13 -4.32 1.01
C VAL A 89 10.53 -4.66 2.35
N SER A 90 10.99 -5.76 2.93
CA SER A 90 10.67 -6.11 4.32
C SER A 90 11.62 -5.38 5.26
N MET A 91 11.10 -4.87 6.36
CA MET A 91 11.86 -4.05 7.30
C MET A 91 11.67 -4.54 8.71
N SER A 92 12.63 -4.21 9.56
CA SER A 92 12.53 -4.45 11.00
C SER A 92 12.61 -3.13 11.74
N LEU A 93 11.78 -2.97 12.75
CA LEU A 93 11.85 -1.81 13.63
C LEU A 93 13.11 -1.91 14.47
N VAL A 94 13.99 -0.92 14.39
CA VAL A 94 15.25 -0.89 15.15
C VAL A 94 15.10 -0.04 16.40
N ALA A 95 14.44 1.11 16.27
CA ALA A 95 14.28 2.04 17.39
C ALA A 95 13.08 2.94 17.13
N ALA A 96 12.44 3.37 18.20
CA ALA A 96 11.32 4.30 18.11
C ALA A 96 11.24 5.13 19.38
N SER A 97 10.69 6.33 19.28
CA SER A 97 10.28 7.13 20.44
C SER A 97 8.88 7.66 20.15
N GLY A 98 8.18 8.04 21.20
CA GLY A 98 6.81 8.53 21.05
C GLY A 98 5.79 7.42 21.27
N ASP A 99 4.57 7.68 20.84
CA ASP A 99 3.46 6.77 21.04
C ASP A 99 3.52 5.56 20.10
N SER A 100 2.44 4.82 20.05
CA SER A 100 2.38 3.57 19.32
C SER A 100 2.75 3.72 17.85
N TYR A 101 3.43 2.70 17.32
CA TYR A 101 3.87 2.63 15.93
C TYR A 101 2.89 1.76 15.14
N ASP A 102 1.70 2.24 14.93
CA ASP A 102 0.68 1.47 14.23
C ASP A 102 0.01 2.21 13.06
#